data_94920a10f29dbdab120c2f039f4c30ff
#
_entry.id   94920a10f29dbdab120c2f039f4c30ff
#
_cell.length_a   1.000
_cell.length_b   1.000
_cell.length_c   1.000
_cell.angle_alpha   90.00
_cell.angle_beta   90.00
_cell.angle_gamma   90.00
#
_symmetry.space_group_name_H-M   'P 1'
#
loop_
_entity.id
_entity.type
_entity.pdbx_description
1 polymer ?
#
loop_
_entity_poly.entity_id
_entity_poly.type
_entity_poly.pdbx_seq_one_letter_code
_entity_poly.pdbx_strand_id
1 'polypeptide(L)'
;LGTVQASKTVTADASGNVLFPDSEQLRFGTGNDLLVYHDGNSKITDVGAGNLEITTNGIIKLQKGDSEYMAQFNVDGAVQLYYDNATKLATTSTGINVTGTATANGVTVDGTLDIEEVFEKVDTGVSTTGTLTIDVTNAGVTYMTANQTANRTINFTNVNSNLAIGQSVTAAILVTQGSTAYYLNAYQVDGSTVTPKWSGGSAPTGGNASGIDSYSFTIIKTADATFTVLASQTQFA
;
A
#
# COMPACT_ATOMS: atom_id res chain seq x y z
N LEU A 1 -28.07 8.80 43.21
CA LEU A 1 -27.60 7.59 42.50
C LEU A 1 -27.92 6.38 43.33
N GLY A 2 -28.93 5.58 42.92
CA GLY A 2 -29.29 4.39 43.63
C GLY A 2 -28.25 3.29 43.47
N THR A 3 -27.48 3.00 44.46
CA THR A 3 -26.78 1.70 44.58
C THR A 3 -27.84 0.63 44.73
N VAL A 4 -27.74 -0.46 43.99
CA VAL A 4 -28.52 -1.69 44.25
C VAL A 4 -28.07 -2.21 45.61
N GLN A 5 -28.83 -1.88 46.64
CA GLN A 5 -28.63 -2.47 47.97
C GLN A 5 -29.25 -3.86 47.98
N ALA A 6 -28.62 -4.79 48.69
CA ALA A 6 -29.21 -6.09 48.98
C ALA A 6 -30.65 -5.87 49.45
N SER A 7 -31.63 -6.46 48.80
CA SER A 7 -33.09 -6.34 49.07
C SER A 7 -33.87 -5.30 48.24
N LYS A 8 -33.30 -4.62 47.23
CA LYS A 8 -34.12 -3.86 46.26
C LYS A 8 -34.43 -4.70 45.05
N THR A 9 -35.69 -4.87 44.74
CA THR A 9 -36.19 -5.65 43.61
C THR A 9 -36.23 -4.73 42.37
N VAL A 10 -35.58 -5.14 41.28
CA VAL A 10 -35.83 -4.56 39.99
C VAL A 10 -37.14 -5.20 39.48
N THR A 11 -38.17 -4.39 39.29
CA THR A 11 -39.47 -4.91 38.81
C THR A 11 -39.59 -4.78 37.31
N ALA A 12 -40.06 -5.84 36.67
CA ALA A 12 -40.42 -5.83 35.26
C ALA A 12 -41.87 -5.35 35.06
N ASP A 13 -42.21 -4.84 33.90
CA ASP A 13 -43.61 -4.56 33.49
C ASP A 13 -44.37 -5.87 33.23
N ALA A 14 -45.66 -5.75 32.83
CA ALA A 14 -46.54 -6.90 32.54
C ALA A 14 -46.02 -7.77 31.37
N SER A 15 -45.11 -7.27 30.54
CA SER A 15 -44.50 -7.96 29.42
C SER A 15 -43.10 -8.52 29.77
N GLY A 16 -42.66 -8.37 31.03
CA GLY A 16 -41.35 -8.86 31.47
C GLY A 16 -40.18 -7.94 31.20
N ASN A 17 -40.41 -6.69 30.76
CA ASN A 17 -39.33 -5.75 30.42
C ASN A 17 -38.95 -4.89 31.66
N VAL A 18 -37.66 -4.56 31.76
CA VAL A 18 -37.12 -3.53 32.60
C VAL A 18 -36.69 -2.35 31.70
N LEU A 19 -37.40 -1.24 31.84
CA LEU A 19 -37.12 -0.03 31.05
C LEU A 19 -36.13 0.88 31.77
N PHE A 20 -35.06 1.21 31.10
CA PHE A 20 -34.15 2.28 31.43
C PHE A 20 -34.39 3.44 30.44
N PRO A 21 -34.87 4.62 30.88
CA PRO A 21 -35.03 5.78 30.01
C PRO A 21 -33.72 6.22 29.39
N ASP A 22 -33.81 7.05 28.33
CA ASP A 22 -32.64 7.64 27.68
C ASP A 22 -31.74 8.35 28.70
N SER A 23 -30.45 8.21 28.55
CA SER A 23 -29.39 8.73 29.42
C SER A 23 -29.28 8.05 30.80
N GLU A 24 -30.17 7.14 31.16
CA GLU A 24 -29.99 6.28 32.32
C GLU A 24 -29.00 5.17 31.99
N GLN A 25 -28.20 4.77 33.00
CA GLN A 25 -27.07 3.83 32.76
C GLN A 25 -27.19 2.61 33.68
N LEU A 26 -27.05 1.43 33.09
CA LEU A 26 -26.76 0.24 33.86
C LEU A 26 -25.25 0.21 34.09
N ARG A 27 -24.82 0.26 35.36
CA ARG A 27 -23.42 0.39 35.77
C ARG A 27 -22.98 -0.82 36.59
N PHE A 28 -21.76 -1.31 36.25
CA PHE A 28 -21.14 -2.44 36.93
C PHE A 28 -19.75 -2.04 37.44
N GLY A 29 -19.33 -2.65 38.56
CA GLY A 29 -18.08 -2.33 39.25
C GLY A 29 -18.20 -1.15 40.21
N THR A 30 -17.35 -1.09 41.23
CA THR A 30 -17.35 -0.01 42.24
C THR A 30 -16.92 1.34 41.67
N GLY A 31 -16.12 1.33 40.59
CA GLY A 31 -15.69 2.50 39.82
C GLY A 31 -16.64 2.87 38.69
N ASN A 32 -17.77 2.18 38.53
CA ASN A 32 -18.64 2.24 37.33
C ASN A 32 -17.88 1.84 36.05
N ASP A 33 -17.18 0.77 36.11
CA ASP A 33 -16.17 0.35 35.09
C ASP A 33 -16.83 -0.05 33.76
N LEU A 34 -18.01 -0.71 33.78
CA LEU A 34 -18.80 -1.04 32.62
C LEU A 34 -20.14 -0.33 32.63
N LEU A 35 -20.49 0.33 31.54
CA LEU A 35 -21.73 1.07 31.33
C LEU A 35 -22.48 0.51 30.13
N VAL A 36 -23.81 0.30 30.29
CA VAL A 36 -24.72 -0.02 29.17
C VAL A 36 -25.85 0.99 29.19
N TYR A 37 -26.05 1.76 28.12
CA TYR A 37 -27.03 2.82 28.06
C TYR A 37 -27.38 3.26 26.65
N HIS A 38 -28.43 4.11 26.51
CA HIS A 38 -28.81 4.80 25.31
C HIS A 38 -28.86 6.32 25.53
N ASP A 39 -28.21 7.10 24.65
CA ASP A 39 -28.19 8.58 24.68
C ASP A 39 -28.35 9.16 23.25
N GLY A 40 -29.22 8.53 22.44
CA GLY A 40 -29.29 8.70 21.00
C GLY A 40 -28.51 7.62 20.24
N ASN A 41 -27.57 6.95 20.89
CA ASN A 41 -26.90 5.74 20.41
C ASN A 41 -26.89 4.69 21.52
N SER A 42 -27.05 3.41 21.16
CA SER A 42 -26.88 2.30 22.12
C SER A 42 -25.39 2.03 22.34
N LYS A 43 -24.94 2.03 23.59
CA LYS A 43 -23.54 1.95 23.98
C LYS A 43 -23.30 0.87 25.01
N ILE A 44 -22.18 0.15 24.84
CA ILE A 44 -21.51 -0.66 25.85
C ILE A 44 -20.13 -0.05 26.00
N THR A 45 -19.85 0.57 27.17
CA THR A 45 -18.64 1.35 27.37
C THR A 45 -17.90 0.82 28.60
N ASP A 46 -16.68 0.35 28.40
CA ASP A 46 -15.74 0.04 29.44
C ASP A 46 -14.86 1.27 29.70
N VAL A 47 -14.88 1.76 30.94
CA VAL A 47 -14.07 2.91 31.43
C VAL A 47 -13.12 2.49 32.56
N GLY A 48 -13.12 1.18 32.88
CA GLY A 48 -12.24 0.58 33.86
C GLY A 48 -10.82 0.39 33.38
N ALA A 49 -9.99 -0.21 34.21
CA ALA A 49 -8.59 -0.52 33.90
C ALA A 49 -8.40 -1.88 33.24
N GLY A 50 -9.47 -2.61 32.95
CA GLY A 50 -9.46 -3.95 32.33
C GLY A 50 -9.74 -3.94 30.84
N ASN A 51 -10.03 -5.12 30.28
CA ASN A 51 -10.48 -5.30 28.92
C ASN A 51 -12.00 -5.56 28.91
N LEU A 52 -12.69 -5.09 27.88
CA LEU A 52 -14.03 -5.58 27.55
C LEU A 52 -13.88 -6.93 26.82
N GLU A 53 -14.21 -8.03 27.51
CA GLU A 53 -14.15 -9.36 26.92
C GLU A 53 -15.55 -9.81 26.50
N ILE A 54 -15.68 -10.20 25.22
CA ILE A 54 -16.91 -10.82 24.69
C ILE A 54 -16.59 -12.29 24.41
N THR A 55 -17.03 -13.16 25.32
CA THR A 55 -16.71 -14.59 25.28
C THR A 55 -17.95 -15.39 24.87
N THR A 56 -17.77 -16.29 23.93
CA THR A 56 -18.83 -17.21 23.48
C THR A 56 -18.23 -18.55 23.04
N ASN A 57 -18.99 -19.63 23.20
CA ASN A 57 -18.68 -20.95 22.60
C ASN A 57 -19.26 -21.06 21.16
N GLY A 58 -19.84 -20.01 20.65
CA GLY A 58 -20.41 -19.93 19.31
C GLY A 58 -19.75 -18.87 18.45
N ILE A 59 -20.52 -18.20 17.62
CA ILE A 59 -20.05 -17.21 16.66
C ILE A 59 -20.41 -15.81 17.19
N ILE A 60 -19.47 -14.86 17.12
CA ILE A 60 -19.77 -13.44 17.28
C ILE A 60 -20.09 -12.86 15.89
N LYS A 61 -21.23 -12.21 15.76
CA LYS A 61 -21.70 -11.58 14.51
C LYS A 61 -21.98 -10.11 14.73
N LEU A 62 -21.51 -9.29 13.79
CA LEU A 62 -21.95 -7.91 13.63
C LEU A 62 -22.80 -7.86 12.37
N GLN A 63 -24.08 -7.50 12.52
CA GLN A 63 -25.08 -7.57 11.44
C GLN A 63 -25.93 -6.30 11.42
N LYS A 64 -26.42 -5.96 10.23
CA LYS A 64 -27.51 -5.00 10.07
C LYS A 64 -28.82 -5.78 10.00
N GLY A 65 -29.65 -5.62 11.03
CA GLY A 65 -30.79 -6.50 11.21
C GLY A 65 -30.36 -7.97 11.32
N ASP A 66 -31.20 -8.89 10.87
CA ASP A 66 -30.93 -10.33 10.98
C ASP A 66 -30.40 -10.96 9.67
N SER A 67 -30.06 -10.16 8.66
CA SER A 67 -29.83 -10.66 7.31
C SER A 67 -28.52 -10.20 6.64
N GLU A 68 -27.95 -9.07 7.05
CA GLU A 68 -26.75 -8.51 6.40
C GLU A 68 -25.54 -8.59 7.31
N TYR A 69 -24.57 -9.41 6.94
CA TYR A 69 -23.30 -9.55 7.68
C TYR A 69 -22.37 -8.37 7.39
N MET A 70 -21.75 -7.81 8.45
CA MET A 70 -20.64 -6.86 8.40
C MET A 70 -19.34 -7.51 8.84
N ALA A 71 -19.37 -8.27 9.96
CA ALA A 71 -18.23 -9.04 10.43
C ALA A 71 -18.70 -10.32 11.13
N GLN A 72 -17.88 -11.37 11.07
CA GLN A 72 -18.13 -12.64 11.72
C GLN A 72 -16.82 -13.19 12.28
N PHE A 73 -16.86 -13.65 13.54
CA PHE A 73 -15.77 -14.31 14.23
C PHE A 73 -16.23 -15.75 14.53
N ASN A 74 -15.71 -16.70 13.76
CA ASN A 74 -16.10 -18.09 13.92
C ASN A 74 -15.21 -18.78 14.97
N VAL A 75 -15.83 -19.54 15.85
CA VAL A 75 -15.12 -20.43 16.77
C VAL A 75 -14.31 -21.43 15.93
N ASP A 76 -13.04 -21.64 16.28
CA ASP A 76 -12.12 -22.55 15.57
C ASP A 76 -12.04 -22.32 14.04
N GLY A 77 -12.38 -21.10 13.58
CA GLY A 77 -12.49 -20.79 12.17
C GLY A 77 -12.02 -19.37 11.80
N ALA A 78 -12.42 -18.93 10.61
CA ALA A 78 -12.02 -17.65 10.06
C ALA A 78 -12.68 -16.46 10.77
N VAL A 79 -11.94 -15.35 10.88
CA VAL A 79 -12.51 -14.01 11.01
C VAL A 79 -12.82 -13.50 9.60
N GLN A 80 -14.04 -13.02 9.37
CA GLN A 80 -14.50 -12.57 8.07
C GLN A 80 -15.06 -11.16 8.13
N LEU A 81 -14.70 -10.33 7.16
CA LEU A 81 -15.30 -9.02 6.92
C LEU A 81 -16.09 -9.06 5.61
N TYR A 82 -17.26 -8.43 5.61
CA TYR A 82 -18.20 -8.49 4.50
C TYR A 82 -18.49 -7.10 3.93
N TYR A 83 -18.85 -7.06 2.67
CA TYR A 83 -19.51 -5.96 2.00
C TYR A 83 -20.69 -6.54 1.23
N ASP A 84 -21.89 -6.07 1.56
CA ASP A 84 -23.17 -6.54 0.96
C ASP A 84 -23.25 -8.08 0.96
N ASN A 85 -23.13 -8.69 2.13
CA ASN A 85 -23.08 -10.14 2.37
C ASN A 85 -21.98 -10.94 1.64
N ALA A 86 -21.12 -10.29 0.86
CA ALA A 86 -20.01 -10.94 0.20
C ALA A 86 -18.72 -10.79 1.05
N THR A 87 -18.07 -11.90 1.38
CA THR A 87 -16.77 -11.88 2.10
C THR A 87 -15.74 -11.14 1.25
N LYS A 88 -15.07 -10.15 1.84
CA LYS A 88 -13.99 -9.36 1.22
C LYS A 88 -12.62 -9.66 1.82
N LEU A 89 -12.58 -9.99 3.12
CA LEU A 89 -11.37 -10.41 3.80
C LEU A 89 -11.71 -11.57 4.71
N ALA A 90 -10.86 -12.60 4.69
CA ALA A 90 -10.96 -13.73 5.60
C ALA A 90 -9.57 -14.15 6.09
N THR A 91 -9.44 -14.50 7.39
CA THR A 91 -8.26 -15.21 7.87
C THR A 91 -8.33 -16.68 7.45
N THR A 92 -7.17 -17.28 7.19
CA THR A 92 -7.02 -18.71 6.85
C THR A 92 -5.99 -19.36 7.77
N SER A 93 -5.79 -20.64 7.66
CA SER A 93 -4.75 -21.35 8.43
C SER A 93 -3.32 -20.88 8.11
N THR A 94 -3.10 -20.23 6.97
CA THR A 94 -1.78 -19.84 6.48
C THR A 94 -1.63 -18.33 6.27
N GLY A 95 -2.70 -17.54 6.47
CA GLY A 95 -2.61 -16.10 6.25
C GLY A 95 -3.97 -15.41 6.08
N ILE A 96 -4.06 -14.52 5.12
CA ILE A 96 -5.24 -13.70 4.82
C ILE A 96 -5.63 -13.87 3.36
N ASN A 97 -6.91 -14.09 3.11
CA ASN A 97 -7.51 -14.05 1.77
C ASN A 97 -8.27 -12.73 1.57
N VAL A 98 -7.92 -11.99 0.51
CA VAL A 98 -8.64 -10.77 0.06
C VAL A 98 -9.36 -11.09 -1.25
N THR A 99 -10.70 -10.97 -1.24
CA THR A 99 -11.52 -11.16 -2.43
C THR A 99 -11.79 -9.81 -3.09
N GLY A 100 -11.11 -9.52 -4.18
CA GLY A 100 -11.14 -8.25 -4.90
C GLY A 100 -9.80 -7.52 -4.86
N THR A 101 -9.82 -6.19 -4.84
CA THR A 101 -8.61 -5.36 -4.88
C THR A 101 -8.17 -4.95 -3.49
N ALA A 102 -6.90 -5.17 -3.16
CA ALA A 102 -6.23 -4.54 -2.02
C ALA A 102 -5.50 -3.27 -2.51
N THR A 103 -5.87 -2.10 -1.98
CA THR A 103 -5.18 -0.83 -2.27
C THR A 103 -4.31 -0.46 -1.09
N ALA A 104 -3.02 -0.28 -1.32
CA ALA A 104 -2.05 0.14 -0.31
C ALA A 104 -1.12 1.22 -0.89
N ASN A 105 -0.67 2.16 -0.05
CA ASN A 105 0.33 3.17 -0.45
C ASN A 105 1.74 2.58 -0.59
N GLY A 106 1.96 1.40 -0.04
CA GLY A 106 3.20 0.64 -0.15
C GLY A 106 3.03 -0.73 0.50
N VAL A 107 3.81 -1.69 0.04
CA VAL A 107 3.88 -3.05 0.60
C VAL A 107 5.34 -3.39 0.86
N THR A 108 5.66 -3.75 2.11
CA THR A 108 6.96 -4.32 2.47
C THR A 108 6.78 -5.81 2.68
N VAL A 109 7.55 -6.61 1.98
CA VAL A 109 7.55 -8.07 2.10
C VAL A 109 8.89 -8.51 2.70
N ASP A 110 8.81 -9.14 3.87
CA ASP A 110 9.97 -9.80 4.49
C ASP A 110 9.92 -11.29 4.09
N GLY A 111 10.59 -11.61 3.00
CA GLY A 111 10.59 -12.95 2.41
C GLY A 111 10.37 -12.92 0.89
N THR A 112 9.73 -13.94 0.38
CA THR A 112 9.46 -14.08 -1.06
C THR A 112 8.12 -13.43 -1.42
N LEU A 113 8.12 -12.60 -2.47
CA LEU A 113 6.90 -12.10 -3.12
C LEU A 113 6.65 -12.92 -4.38
N ASP A 114 5.54 -13.65 -4.41
CA ASP A 114 5.06 -14.41 -5.58
C ASP A 114 3.94 -13.62 -6.25
N ILE A 115 4.13 -13.27 -7.51
CA ILE A 115 3.19 -12.44 -8.30
C ILE A 115 3.00 -13.11 -9.65
N GLU A 116 1.75 -13.44 -10.00
CA GLU A 116 1.43 -14.04 -11.30
C GLU A 116 1.54 -13.02 -12.44
N GLU A 117 1.14 -11.75 -12.21
CA GLU A 117 1.18 -10.68 -13.22
C GLU A 117 1.34 -9.31 -12.57
N VAL A 118 2.16 -8.44 -13.19
CA VAL A 118 2.38 -7.05 -12.76
C VAL A 118 2.03 -6.10 -13.89
N PHE A 119 1.12 -5.17 -13.66
CA PHE A 119 0.88 -4.01 -14.51
C PHE A 119 1.70 -2.83 -14.00
N GLU A 120 2.78 -2.49 -14.69
CA GLU A 120 3.61 -1.36 -14.32
C GLU A 120 3.09 -0.06 -14.94
N LYS A 121 3.18 1.01 -14.18
CA LYS A 121 2.91 2.35 -14.69
C LYS A 121 4.03 2.77 -15.65
N VAL A 122 3.66 3.26 -16.84
CA VAL A 122 4.58 3.89 -17.78
C VAL A 122 4.43 5.42 -17.67
N ASP A 123 5.53 6.13 -17.46
CA ASP A 123 5.56 7.59 -17.53
C ASP A 123 5.83 8.04 -18.97
N THR A 124 4.86 8.74 -19.57
CA THR A 124 4.97 9.29 -20.94
C THR A 124 5.03 10.83 -20.95
N GLY A 125 4.95 11.48 -19.78
CA GLY A 125 4.88 12.92 -19.61
C GLY A 125 6.22 13.65 -19.56
N VAL A 126 7.32 13.02 -19.98
CA VAL A 126 8.66 13.59 -19.86
C VAL A 126 8.99 14.61 -20.96
N SER A 127 9.75 15.64 -20.59
CA SER A 127 10.23 16.66 -21.53
C SER A 127 11.13 16.08 -22.61
N THR A 128 11.02 16.60 -23.85
CA THR A 128 11.88 16.21 -24.98
C THR A 128 13.15 17.06 -25.08
N THR A 129 13.35 18.04 -24.21
CA THR A 129 14.51 18.95 -24.22
C THR A 129 15.18 19.03 -22.85
N GLY A 130 16.45 19.42 -22.80
CA GLY A 130 17.22 19.58 -21.57
C GLY A 130 17.59 18.24 -20.91
N THR A 131 17.84 18.24 -19.61
CA THR A 131 18.11 17.04 -18.83
C THR A 131 16.83 16.21 -18.70
N LEU A 132 16.93 14.93 -18.98
CA LEU A 132 15.86 13.96 -18.75
C LEU A 132 15.87 13.58 -17.27
N THR A 133 14.93 14.10 -16.50
CA THR A 133 14.80 13.81 -15.08
C THR A 133 13.84 12.64 -14.89
N ILE A 134 14.30 11.56 -14.27
CA ILE A 134 13.54 10.34 -13.96
C ILE A 134 13.43 10.24 -12.45
N ASP A 135 12.23 10.41 -11.95
CA ASP A 135 11.91 10.10 -10.55
C ASP A 135 11.69 8.61 -10.40
N VAL A 136 12.62 7.92 -9.71
CA VAL A 136 12.57 6.45 -9.55
C VAL A 136 11.38 5.98 -8.69
N THR A 137 10.67 6.89 -8.05
CA THR A 137 9.46 6.58 -7.26
C THR A 137 8.16 6.68 -8.07
N ASN A 138 8.21 7.21 -9.31
CA ASN A 138 7.03 7.46 -10.13
C ASN A 138 6.65 6.28 -11.02
N ALA A 139 7.62 5.72 -11.75
CA ALA A 139 7.42 4.59 -12.67
C ALA A 139 8.73 3.85 -12.93
N GLY A 140 8.67 2.52 -13.10
CA GLY A 140 9.81 1.70 -13.53
C GLY A 140 10.13 1.87 -15.01
N VAL A 141 9.15 2.28 -15.81
CA VAL A 141 9.28 2.48 -17.25
C VAL A 141 8.96 3.92 -17.63
N THR A 142 9.84 4.57 -18.38
CA THR A 142 9.60 5.87 -18.99
C THR A 142 9.60 5.72 -20.51
N TYR A 143 8.57 6.21 -21.20
CA TYR A 143 8.49 6.17 -22.65
C TYR A 143 8.36 7.58 -23.24
N MET A 144 9.42 8.02 -23.87
CA MET A 144 9.47 9.28 -24.62
C MET A 144 8.87 9.04 -26.00
N THR A 145 7.60 9.39 -26.16
CA THR A 145 6.84 9.14 -27.42
C THR A 145 7.17 10.11 -28.54
N ALA A 146 7.73 11.28 -28.21
CA ALA A 146 8.14 12.28 -29.20
C ALA A 146 9.61 12.09 -29.60
N ASN A 147 9.93 12.40 -30.87
CA ASN A 147 11.28 12.33 -31.40
C ASN A 147 12.26 13.19 -30.61
N GLN A 148 13.43 12.63 -30.32
CA GLN A 148 14.51 13.41 -29.71
C GLN A 148 15.07 14.45 -30.69
N THR A 149 15.55 15.57 -30.14
CA THR A 149 16.11 16.70 -30.91
C THR A 149 17.56 16.99 -30.59
N ALA A 150 18.13 16.32 -29.58
CA ALA A 150 19.53 16.44 -29.15
C ALA A 150 19.94 15.23 -28.30
N ASN A 151 21.24 15.02 -28.16
CA ASN A 151 21.79 14.14 -27.14
C ASN A 151 21.48 14.71 -25.75
N ARG A 152 21.25 13.84 -24.77
CA ARG A 152 20.73 14.29 -23.46
C ARG A 152 21.50 13.71 -22.29
N THR A 153 21.55 14.51 -21.23
CA THR A 153 21.82 14.03 -19.88
C THR A 153 20.58 13.37 -19.31
N ILE A 154 20.74 12.20 -18.69
CA ILE A 154 19.72 11.61 -17.82
C ILE A 154 20.11 11.78 -16.36
N ASN A 155 19.14 12.17 -15.52
CA ASN A 155 19.30 12.30 -14.09
C ASN A 155 18.22 11.50 -13.36
N PHE A 156 18.61 10.47 -12.64
CA PHE A 156 17.74 9.69 -11.75
C PHE A 156 17.64 10.40 -10.41
N THR A 157 16.45 10.75 -9.98
CA THR A 157 16.20 11.50 -8.74
C THR A 157 15.48 10.66 -7.69
N ASN A 158 15.56 11.10 -6.44
CA ASN A 158 15.00 10.41 -5.27
C ASN A 158 15.61 9.03 -4.98
N VAL A 159 16.82 8.77 -5.52
CA VAL A 159 17.50 7.48 -5.36
C VAL A 159 18.06 7.35 -3.95
N ASN A 160 18.87 8.32 -3.49
CA ASN A 160 19.55 8.25 -2.20
C ASN A 160 18.59 8.21 -1.01
N SER A 161 17.48 8.94 -1.12
CA SER A 161 16.47 9.03 -0.06
C SER A 161 15.58 7.78 0.06
N ASN A 162 15.43 7.03 -1.04
CA ASN A 162 14.49 5.89 -1.09
C ASN A 162 15.17 4.52 -1.06
N LEU A 163 16.45 4.41 -1.44
CA LEU A 163 17.20 3.18 -1.32
C LEU A 163 17.99 3.11 -0.03
N ALA A 164 17.90 2.00 0.68
CA ALA A 164 18.88 1.64 1.71
C ALA A 164 20.17 1.14 1.06
N ILE A 165 21.29 1.18 1.80
CA ILE A 165 22.56 0.57 1.35
C ILE A 165 22.36 -0.92 1.09
N GLY A 166 22.81 -1.40 -0.07
CA GLY A 166 22.61 -2.77 -0.52
C GLY A 166 21.31 -2.99 -1.33
N GLN A 167 20.45 -1.97 -1.47
CA GLN A 167 19.28 -2.04 -2.34
C GLN A 167 19.56 -1.48 -3.73
N SER A 168 18.72 -1.84 -4.68
CA SER A 168 18.80 -1.36 -6.07
C SER A 168 17.41 -1.00 -6.60
N VAL A 169 17.41 -0.15 -7.63
CA VAL A 169 16.25 0.13 -8.48
C VAL A 169 16.63 -0.09 -9.94
N THR A 170 15.70 -0.60 -10.72
CA THR A 170 15.84 -0.73 -12.18
C THR A 170 14.87 0.23 -12.87
N ALA A 171 15.37 0.94 -13.89
CA ALA A 171 14.57 1.83 -14.72
C ALA A 171 14.79 1.49 -16.20
N ALA A 172 13.69 1.37 -16.96
CA ALA A 172 13.70 1.21 -18.41
C ALA A 172 13.26 2.51 -19.08
N ILE A 173 14.09 3.00 -20.01
CA ILE A 173 13.85 4.26 -20.73
C ILE A 173 13.73 3.96 -22.21
N LEU A 174 12.54 4.16 -22.76
CA LEU A 174 12.26 4.03 -24.19
C LEU A 174 12.31 5.40 -24.84
N VAL A 175 13.11 5.53 -25.89
CA VAL A 175 13.40 6.82 -26.54
C VAL A 175 13.04 6.71 -28.03
N THR A 176 12.00 7.44 -28.45
CA THR A 176 11.62 7.50 -29.88
C THR A 176 12.58 8.41 -30.63
N GLN A 177 13.08 7.92 -31.76
CA GLN A 177 14.02 8.64 -32.62
C GLN A 177 13.36 9.13 -33.91
N GLY A 178 13.76 10.31 -34.37
CA GLY A 178 13.44 10.81 -35.70
C GLY A 178 14.44 10.31 -36.77
N SER A 179 14.41 10.96 -37.95
CA SER A 179 15.37 10.68 -39.03
C SER A 179 16.83 10.97 -38.62
N THR A 180 17.05 11.86 -37.66
CA THR A 180 18.35 12.04 -37.01
C THR A 180 18.26 11.40 -35.64
N ALA A 181 19.16 10.45 -35.36
CA ALA A 181 19.21 9.74 -34.10
C ALA A 181 20.05 10.48 -33.06
N TYR A 182 19.56 10.50 -31.84
CA TYR A 182 20.24 11.05 -30.67
C TYR A 182 20.35 9.98 -29.58
N TYR A 183 21.19 10.18 -28.57
CA TYR A 183 21.39 9.21 -27.50
C TYR A 183 21.60 9.88 -26.14
N LEU A 184 21.48 9.09 -25.07
CA LEU A 184 21.82 9.53 -23.73
C LEU A 184 23.34 9.48 -23.59
N ASN A 185 23.98 10.65 -23.39
CA ASN A 185 25.44 10.79 -23.43
C ASN A 185 26.05 11.27 -22.11
N ALA A 186 25.22 11.63 -21.10
CA ALA A 186 25.66 12.00 -19.76
C ALA A 186 24.68 11.44 -18.73
N TYR A 187 25.18 11.05 -17.57
CA TYR A 187 24.43 10.27 -16.57
C TYR A 187 24.63 10.85 -15.19
N GLN A 188 23.52 11.03 -14.48
CA GLN A 188 23.51 11.56 -13.12
C GLN A 188 22.59 10.73 -12.22
N VAL A 189 22.93 10.68 -10.93
CA VAL A 189 22.08 10.19 -9.85
C VAL A 189 22.00 11.30 -8.79
N ASP A 190 20.79 11.74 -8.48
CA ASP A 190 20.53 12.87 -7.57
C ASP A 190 21.37 14.12 -7.88
N GLY A 191 21.53 14.42 -9.19
CA GLY A 191 22.31 15.56 -9.68
C GLY A 191 23.83 15.34 -9.74
N SER A 192 24.34 14.26 -9.16
CA SER A 192 25.77 13.93 -9.18
C SER A 192 26.12 13.08 -10.40
N THR A 193 27.20 13.45 -11.12
CA THR A 193 27.65 12.70 -12.29
C THR A 193 28.11 11.30 -11.91
N VAL A 194 27.65 10.31 -12.67
CA VAL A 194 28.03 8.90 -12.53
C VAL A 194 28.55 8.36 -13.86
N THR A 195 29.40 7.34 -13.79
CA THR A 195 29.89 6.62 -14.98
C THR A 195 29.29 5.21 -14.95
N PRO A 196 28.25 4.93 -15.76
CA PRO A 196 27.66 3.60 -15.84
C PRO A 196 28.66 2.57 -16.38
N LYS A 197 28.55 1.34 -15.89
CA LYS A 197 29.21 0.18 -16.46
C LYS A 197 28.29 -0.41 -17.53
N TRP A 198 28.68 -0.34 -18.77
CA TRP A 198 27.88 -0.74 -19.92
C TRP A 198 27.99 -2.22 -20.23
N SER A 199 26.88 -2.82 -20.62
CA SER A 199 26.87 -4.15 -21.23
C SER A 199 27.74 -4.14 -22.49
N GLY A 200 28.61 -5.13 -22.66
CA GLY A 200 29.59 -5.15 -23.74
C GLY A 200 30.80 -4.24 -23.55
N GLY A 201 30.91 -3.52 -22.41
CA GLY A 201 32.09 -2.77 -22.01
C GLY A 201 32.24 -1.37 -22.61
N SER A 202 31.33 -0.94 -23.49
CA SER A 202 31.41 0.36 -24.17
C SER A 202 30.09 1.13 -24.06
N ALA A 203 30.18 2.43 -23.74
CA ALA A 203 29.04 3.32 -23.75
C ALA A 203 28.48 3.49 -25.18
N PRO A 204 27.17 3.77 -25.33
CA PRO A 204 26.59 4.08 -26.63
C PRO A 204 27.25 5.30 -27.27
N THR A 205 27.42 5.27 -28.59
CA THR A 205 27.95 6.38 -29.40
C THR A 205 26.89 6.98 -30.32
N GLY A 206 25.67 6.42 -30.35
CA GLY A 206 24.55 6.88 -31.17
C GLY A 206 23.26 6.18 -30.82
N GLY A 207 22.16 6.70 -31.39
CA GLY A 207 20.85 6.09 -31.37
C GLY A 207 20.52 5.42 -32.70
N ASN A 208 19.29 4.87 -32.81
CA ASN A 208 18.77 4.20 -34.01
C ASN A 208 17.77 5.12 -34.74
N ALA A 209 18.17 5.66 -35.91
CA ALA A 209 17.31 6.58 -36.66
C ALA A 209 15.95 5.95 -37.03
N SER A 210 14.86 6.71 -36.84
CA SER A 210 13.49 6.30 -37.14
C SER A 210 12.99 5.07 -36.35
N GLY A 211 13.68 4.71 -35.27
CA GLY A 211 13.37 3.58 -34.42
C GLY A 211 13.11 3.97 -32.97
N ILE A 212 13.21 3.02 -32.08
CA ILE A 212 13.15 3.20 -30.63
C ILE A 212 14.42 2.66 -30.00
N ASP A 213 15.08 3.48 -29.20
CA ASP A 213 16.16 3.01 -28.35
C ASP A 213 15.63 2.68 -26.95
N SER A 214 15.91 1.49 -26.46
CA SER A 214 15.64 1.09 -25.08
C SER A 214 16.91 1.11 -24.27
N TYR A 215 16.91 1.89 -23.18
CA TYR A 215 17.97 1.88 -22.19
C TYR A 215 17.47 1.20 -20.92
N SER A 216 18.27 0.31 -20.36
CA SER A 216 18.03 -0.26 -19.04
C SER A 216 19.13 0.19 -18.10
N PHE A 217 18.74 0.69 -16.92
CA PHE A 217 19.65 1.09 -15.86
C PHE A 217 19.32 0.34 -14.58
N THR A 218 20.33 -0.31 -13.97
CA THR A 218 20.20 -0.82 -12.60
C THR A 218 21.13 -0.01 -11.72
N ILE A 219 20.56 0.70 -10.75
CA ILE A 219 21.29 1.59 -9.83
C ILE A 219 21.31 0.93 -8.46
N ILE A 220 22.50 0.60 -7.98
CA ILE A 220 22.75 -0.07 -6.70
C ILE A 220 23.36 0.95 -5.74
N LYS A 221 22.74 1.19 -4.59
CA LYS A 221 23.30 2.03 -3.54
C LYS A 221 24.34 1.24 -2.73
N THR A 222 25.61 1.62 -2.83
CA THR A 222 26.71 0.93 -2.16
C THR A 222 27.20 1.64 -0.88
N ALA A 223 26.96 2.96 -0.79
CA ALA A 223 27.13 3.76 0.42
C ALA A 223 26.22 5.00 0.33
N ASP A 224 26.24 5.87 1.34
CA ASP A 224 25.50 7.14 1.27
C ASP A 224 25.97 7.96 0.07
N ALA A 225 25.02 8.43 -0.74
CA ALA A 225 25.23 9.14 -2.01
C ALA A 225 26.26 8.47 -2.97
N THR A 226 26.43 7.16 -2.86
CA THR A 226 27.41 6.39 -3.67
C THR A 226 26.70 5.23 -4.37
N PHE A 227 26.88 5.16 -5.69
CA PHE A 227 26.13 4.23 -6.53
C PHE A 227 27.03 3.47 -7.51
N THR A 228 26.72 2.19 -7.70
CA THR A 228 27.14 1.44 -8.89
C THR A 228 25.98 1.42 -9.87
N VAL A 229 26.22 1.90 -11.09
CA VAL A 229 25.23 1.93 -12.15
C VAL A 229 25.60 0.95 -13.27
N LEU A 230 24.76 -0.01 -13.54
CA LEU A 230 24.85 -0.91 -14.68
C LEU A 230 23.89 -0.42 -15.77
N ALA A 231 24.30 -0.45 -17.04
CA ALA A 231 23.49 0.06 -18.12
C ALA A 231 23.61 -0.78 -19.41
N SER A 232 22.56 -0.78 -20.20
CA SER A 232 22.54 -1.32 -21.56
C SER A 232 21.72 -0.43 -22.49
N GLN A 233 22.01 -0.48 -23.79
CA GLN A 233 21.17 0.07 -24.86
C GLN A 233 20.80 -1.06 -25.83
N THR A 234 19.54 -1.11 -26.21
CA THR A 234 19.03 -1.99 -27.29
C THR A 234 18.29 -1.13 -28.29
N GLN A 235 18.55 -1.34 -29.58
CA GLN A 235 17.98 -0.57 -30.69
C GLN A 235 16.90 -1.40 -31.39
N PHE A 236 15.70 -0.80 -31.52
CA PHE A 236 14.55 -1.40 -32.20
C PHE A 236 14.23 -0.57 -33.43
N ALA A 237 14.19 -1.24 -34.63
CA ALA A 237 13.87 -0.65 -35.91
C ALA A 237 12.37 -0.81 -36.24
#